data_d425db0560c38a29c56c50b2d49ca55b
#
_entry.id   d425db0560c38a29c56c50b2d49ca55b
#
_cell.length_a   1.000
_cell.length_b   1.000
_cell.length_c   1.000
_cell.angle_alpha   90.00
_cell.angle_beta   90.00
_cell.angle_gamma   90.00
#
_symmetry.space_group_name_H-M   'P 1'
#
loop_
_entity.id
_entity.type
_entity.pdbx_description
1 polymer ?
#
loop_
_entity_poly.entity_id
_entity_poly.type
_entity_poly.pdbx_seq_one_letter_code
_entity_poly.pdbx_strand_id
1 'polypeptide(L)'
;RESASENEITKHYLLENSEKYGVKQSQNLYPVMNEKNILNEKIRISRELEKLKKIKQKELTKKQQNTYMILMDYLKRQKNLSMYPYYERILGKTSGQQVQILLTLSEYRLKNEKDIKSYFRLLQGLDGYFNSLIQYSKEQVKRNLFISDQSLRGVLQQIQSVIKRNKNNILVATFNLRMAEIKGINASQKKRYCRKNKKLVRTKVIPAYEKLYSHLQALKGNGQNKNGLYYYKNGKEYYKALVA
;
A
#
# COMPACT_ATOMS: atom_id res chain seq x y z
N ARG A 1 -12.55 11.86 -1.63
CA ARG A 1 -12.83 11.38 -3.02
C ARG A 1 -11.55 11.36 -3.87
N GLU A 2 -10.72 12.41 -3.84
CA GLU A 2 -9.49 12.47 -4.66
C GLU A 2 -8.49 11.37 -4.28
N SER A 3 -8.19 11.20 -3.00
CA SER A 3 -7.26 10.17 -2.50
C SER A 3 -7.72 8.74 -2.84
N ALA A 4 -9.03 8.46 -2.76
CA ALA A 4 -9.59 7.15 -3.11
C ALA A 4 -9.56 6.86 -4.63
N SER A 5 -9.41 7.87 -5.49
CA SER A 5 -9.33 7.71 -6.95
C SER A 5 -7.90 7.48 -7.47
N GLU A 6 -6.88 7.67 -6.63
CA GLU A 6 -5.48 7.65 -7.06
C GLU A 6 -4.99 6.27 -7.50
N ASN A 7 -5.47 5.21 -6.85
CA ASN A 7 -5.12 3.85 -7.27
C ASN A 7 -6.23 2.84 -6.97
N GLU A 8 -6.25 1.76 -7.75
CA GLU A 8 -7.34 0.77 -7.73
C GLU A 8 -7.44 0.04 -6.39
N ILE A 9 -6.31 -0.31 -5.76
CA ILE A 9 -6.33 -1.08 -4.51
C ILE A 9 -6.87 -0.24 -3.35
N THR A 10 -6.46 1.02 -3.22
CA THR A 10 -6.95 1.93 -2.19
C THR A 10 -8.44 2.21 -2.36
N LYS A 11 -8.87 2.47 -3.60
CA LYS A 11 -10.28 2.65 -3.95
C LYS A 11 -11.13 1.46 -3.51
N HIS A 12 -10.72 0.25 -3.85
CA HIS A 12 -11.46 -0.97 -3.53
C HIS A 12 -11.54 -1.22 -2.02
N TYR A 13 -10.47 -0.91 -1.29
CA TYR A 13 -10.39 -1.09 0.16
C TYR A 13 -11.25 -0.07 0.92
N LEU A 14 -11.19 1.21 0.53
CA LEU A 14 -11.87 2.30 1.24
C LEU A 14 -13.35 2.46 0.87
N LEU A 15 -13.74 2.09 -0.36
CA LEU A 15 -15.08 2.36 -0.88
C LEU A 15 -15.81 1.05 -1.23
N GLU A 16 -16.80 0.71 -0.44
CA GLU A 16 -17.64 -0.47 -0.70
C GLU A 16 -18.37 -0.40 -2.05
N ASN A 17 -18.79 0.78 -2.45
CA ASN A 17 -19.51 1.08 -3.69
C ASN A 17 -18.96 2.35 -4.33
N SER A 18 -17.76 2.25 -4.92
CA SER A 18 -17.07 3.42 -5.49
C SER A 18 -17.89 4.14 -6.57
N GLU A 19 -18.69 3.43 -7.33
CA GLU A 19 -19.57 4.00 -8.37
C GLU A 19 -20.65 4.91 -7.78
N LYS A 20 -21.25 4.54 -6.63
CA LYS A 20 -22.21 5.38 -5.90
C LYS A 20 -21.66 6.75 -5.51
N TYR A 21 -20.34 6.85 -5.36
CA TYR A 21 -19.67 8.10 -5.04
C TYR A 21 -19.06 8.79 -6.27
N GLY A 22 -19.37 8.33 -7.48
CA GLY A 22 -18.86 8.89 -8.74
C GLY A 22 -17.36 8.68 -8.93
N VAL A 23 -16.74 7.71 -8.22
CA VAL A 23 -15.30 7.43 -8.33
C VAL A 23 -15.08 6.48 -9.51
N LYS A 24 -14.44 6.99 -10.56
CA LYS A 24 -14.12 6.22 -11.77
C LYS A 24 -13.04 5.17 -11.48
N GLN A 25 -12.94 4.15 -12.36
CA GLN A 25 -11.87 3.17 -12.30
C GLN A 25 -10.51 3.85 -12.48
N SER A 26 -9.57 3.61 -11.55
CA SER A 26 -8.23 4.16 -11.66
C SER A 26 -7.38 3.36 -12.66
N GLN A 27 -6.52 4.06 -13.42
CA GLN A 27 -5.49 3.43 -14.23
C GLN A 27 -4.31 2.95 -13.36
N ASN A 28 -4.03 3.67 -12.27
CA ASN A 28 -3.01 3.30 -11.30
C ASN A 28 -3.51 2.14 -10.43
N LEU A 29 -2.76 1.05 -10.37
CA LEU A 29 -3.14 -0.14 -9.61
C LEU A 29 -2.76 -0.02 -8.13
N TYR A 30 -1.61 0.56 -7.85
CA TYR A 30 -1.00 0.69 -6.54
C TYR A 30 -0.48 2.11 -6.29
N PRO A 31 -0.31 2.51 -5.02
CA PRO A 31 0.43 3.73 -4.71
C PRO A 31 1.90 3.56 -5.14
N VAL A 32 2.42 4.51 -5.91
CA VAL A 32 3.82 4.48 -6.36
C VAL A 32 4.64 5.39 -5.47
N MET A 33 5.61 4.83 -4.76
CA MET A 33 6.49 5.55 -3.85
C MET A 33 7.75 6.05 -4.59
N ASN A 34 7.66 7.22 -5.19
CA ASN A 34 8.78 7.89 -5.83
C ASN A 34 8.81 9.39 -5.44
N GLU A 35 9.91 10.07 -5.71
CA GLU A 35 10.12 11.47 -5.36
C GLU A 35 9.02 12.39 -5.91
N LYS A 36 8.63 12.20 -7.17
CA LYS A 36 7.55 12.97 -7.81
C LYS A 36 6.24 12.84 -7.05
N ASN A 37 5.86 11.61 -6.66
CA ASN A 37 4.61 11.36 -5.97
C ASN A 37 4.66 11.86 -4.51
N ILE A 38 5.81 11.76 -3.84
CA ILE A 38 6.04 12.35 -2.52
C ILE A 38 5.86 13.87 -2.58
N LEU A 39 6.43 14.53 -3.58
CA LEU A 39 6.27 15.98 -3.78
C LEU A 39 4.82 16.34 -4.12
N ASN A 40 4.19 15.62 -5.04
CA ASN A 40 2.79 15.84 -5.41
C ASN A 40 1.86 15.71 -4.21
N GLU A 41 2.10 14.72 -3.35
CA GLU A 41 1.30 14.51 -2.14
C GLU A 41 1.47 15.68 -1.15
N LYS A 42 2.69 16.19 -0.95
CA LYS A 42 2.96 17.38 -0.15
C LYS A 42 2.20 18.63 -0.68
N ILE A 43 2.20 18.81 -2.00
CA ILE A 43 1.46 19.91 -2.66
C ILE A 43 -0.04 19.71 -2.47
N ARG A 44 -0.55 18.49 -2.66
CA ARG A 44 -1.97 18.15 -2.46
C ARG A 44 -2.43 18.42 -1.05
N ILE A 45 -1.70 17.96 -0.04
CA ILE A 45 -2.03 18.19 1.38
C ILE A 45 -2.10 19.69 1.68
N SER A 46 -1.13 20.45 1.20
CA SER A 46 -1.11 21.91 1.40
C SER A 46 -2.31 22.59 0.75
N ARG A 47 -2.66 22.21 -0.49
CA ARG A 47 -3.82 22.72 -1.23
C ARG A 47 -5.14 22.39 -0.51
N GLU A 48 -5.32 21.16 -0.07
CA GLU A 48 -6.53 20.73 0.63
C GLU A 48 -6.67 21.43 1.99
N LEU A 49 -5.57 21.63 2.70
CA LEU A 49 -5.57 22.39 3.95
C LEU A 49 -6.01 23.86 3.73
N GLU A 50 -5.51 24.51 2.67
CA GLU A 50 -5.92 25.88 2.34
C GLU A 50 -7.39 25.96 1.89
N LYS A 51 -7.90 24.98 1.15
CA LYS A 51 -9.33 24.88 0.82
C LYS A 51 -10.18 24.76 2.08
N LEU A 52 -9.77 23.88 3.00
CA LEU A 52 -10.50 23.65 4.24
C LEU A 52 -10.55 24.92 5.12
N LYS A 53 -9.45 25.68 5.22
CA LYS A 53 -9.40 26.94 5.97
C LYS A 53 -10.38 28.00 5.44
N LYS A 54 -10.74 27.97 4.15
CA LYS A 54 -11.70 28.91 3.56
C LYS A 54 -13.15 28.65 3.97
N ILE A 55 -13.43 27.50 4.57
CA ILE A 55 -14.79 27.14 5.01
C ILE A 55 -15.08 27.86 6.33
N LYS A 56 -16.14 28.61 6.37
CA LYS A 56 -16.59 29.32 7.58
C LYS A 56 -17.23 28.32 8.55
N GLN A 57 -16.52 27.98 9.61
CA GLN A 57 -16.95 26.97 10.57
C GLN A 57 -18.32 27.28 11.20
N LYS A 58 -18.66 28.56 11.36
CA LYS A 58 -19.93 29.00 11.94
C LYS A 58 -21.15 28.68 11.06
N GLU A 59 -20.96 28.51 9.77
CA GLU A 59 -22.02 28.16 8.80
C GLU A 59 -22.25 26.65 8.71
N LEU A 60 -21.47 25.83 9.44
CA LEU A 60 -21.55 24.38 9.41
C LEU A 60 -22.52 23.86 10.49
N THR A 61 -23.28 22.79 10.14
CA THR A 61 -24.03 22.02 11.14
C THR A 61 -23.08 21.36 12.14
N LYS A 62 -23.57 20.95 13.31
CA LYS A 62 -22.76 20.31 14.37
C LYS A 62 -21.98 19.09 13.83
N LYS A 63 -22.61 18.25 13.02
CA LYS A 63 -21.98 17.09 12.38
C LYS A 63 -20.87 17.50 11.41
N GLN A 64 -21.09 18.55 10.63
CA GLN A 64 -20.08 19.07 9.70
C GLN A 64 -18.91 19.74 10.46
N GLN A 65 -19.16 20.44 11.57
CA GLN A 65 -18.12 21.00 12.43
C GLN A 65 -17.18 19.90 12.97
N ASN A 66 -17.74 18.79 13.44
CA ASN A 66 -16.92 17.66 13.90
C ASN A 66 -16.06 17.10 12.75
N THR A 67 -16.64 16.92 11.56
CA THR A 67 -15.90 16.46 10.38
C THR A 67 -14.80 17.45 9.98
N TYR A 68 -15.11 18.76 10.02
CA TYR A 68 -14.14 19.83 9.76
C TYR A 68 -12.94 19.77 10.72
N MET A 69 -13.19 19.63 12.02
CA MET A 69 -12.14 19.55 13.04
C MET A 69 -11.23 18.33 12.81
N ILE A 70 -11.82 17.15 12.56
CA ILE A 70 -11.07 15.92 12.28
C ILE A 70 -10.21 16.08 11.02
N LEU A 71 -10.77 16.62 9.94
CA LEU A 71 -10.04 16.84 8.69
C LEU A 71 -8.93 17.88 8.84
N MET A 72 -9.19 18.95 9.58
CA MET A 72 -8.21 20.01 9.86
C MET A 72 -7.01 19.43 10.60
N ASP A 73 -7.27 18.68 11.66
CA ASP A 73 -6.24 18.02 12.46
C ASP A 73 -5.44 17.00 11.62
N TYR A 74 -6.13 16.13 10.90
CA TYR A 74 -5.52 15.17 9.99
C TYR A 74 -4.60 15.84 8.96
N LEU A 75 -5.08 16.86 8.25
CA LEU A 75 -4.28 17.54 7.22
C LEU A 75 -3.08 18.31 7.81
N LYS A 76 -3.21 18.90 9.00
CA LYS A 76 -2.08 19.52 9.71
C LYS A 76 -0.99 18.47 10.03
N ARG A 77 -1.38 17.32 10.58
CA ARG A 77 -0.44 16.21 10.86
C ARG A 77 0.23 15.70 9.59
N GLN A 78 -0.55 15.46 8.53
CA GLN A 78 0.01 15.03 7.24
C GLN A 78 0.97 16.07 6.66
N LYS A 79 0.69 17.37 6.80
CA LYS A 79 1.60 18.44 6.39
C LYS A 79 2.91 18.39 7.17
N ASN A 80 2.86 18.19 8.48
CA ASN A 80 4.06 18.07 9.31
C ASN A 80 4.88 16.83 8.92
N LEU A 81 4.23 15.67 8.74
CA LEU A 81 4.89 14.45 8.30
C LEU A 81 5.52 14.56 6.91
N SER A 82 4.91 15.32 6.00
CA SER A 82 5.44 15.55 4.65
C SER A 82 6.77 16.31 4.60
N MET A 83 7.21 16.87 5.74
CA MET A 83 8.56 17.47 5.88
C MET A 83 9.67 16.45 6.03
N TYR A 84 9.33 15.17 6.26
CA TYR A 84 10.26 14.08 6.51
C TYR A 84 10.15 13.00 5.42
N PRO A 85 10.53 13.32 4.15
CA PRO A 85 10.48 12.34 3.07
C PRO A 85 11.41 11.17 3.36
N TYR A 86 10.98 9.95 3.03
CA TYR A 86 11.71 8.69 3.24
C TYR A 86 11.89 8.22 4.69
N TYR A 87 11.32 8.91 5.69
CA TYR A 87 11.34 8.44 7.08
C TYR A 87 10.34 7.31 7.32
N GLU A 88 9.29 7.22 6.51
CA GLU A 88 8.29 6.17 6.64
C GLU A 88 8.91 4.78 6.51
N ARG A 89 8.65 3.92 7.48
CA ARG A 89 9.10 2.53 7.47
C ARG A 89 8.16 1.68 6.63
N ILE A 90 8.42 1.61 5.32
CA ILE A 90 7.62 0.81 4.37
C ILE A 90 7.87 -0.70 4.46
N LEU A 91 9.01 -1.11 5.02
CA LEU A 91 9.37 -2.51 5.25
C LEU A 91 9.47 -2.79 6.75
N GLY A 92 8.96 -3.91 7.21
CA GLY A 92 9.02 -4.28 8.62
C GLY A 92 8.41 -5.65 8.89
N LYS A 93 8.77 -6.25 10.03
CA LYS A 93 8.27 -7.57 10.44
C LYS A 93 6.77 -7.57 10.76
N THR A 94 6.24 -6.48 11.31
CA THR A 94 4.86 -6.42 11.80
C THR A 94 3.90 -5.84 10.77
N SER A 95 4.26 -4.74 10.14
CA SER A 95 3.37 -3.95 9.27
C SER A 95 4.02 -3.53 7.94
N GLY A 96 5.00 -4.30 7.46
CA GLY A 96 5.67 -3.97 6.20
C GLY A 96 4.82 -4.25 4.97
N GLN A 97 5.00 -3.44 3.94
CA GLN A 97 4.26 -3.53 2.68
C GLN A 97 4.41 -4.89 2.00
N GLN A 98 5.53 -5.60 2.22
CA GLN A 98 5.77 -6.95 1.70
C GLN A 98 4.74 -8.00 2.19
N VAL A 99 4.15 -7.79 3.37
CA VAL A 99 3.11 -8.67 3.92
C VAL A 99 1.73 -8.04 3.75
N GLN A 100 1.60 -6.74 3.99
CA GLN A 100 0.32 -6.04 3.94
C GLN A 100 -0.35 -6.18 2.58
N ILE A 101 0.41 -6.08 1.48
CA ILE A 101 -0.14 -6.24 0.14
C ILE A 101 -0.69 -7.65 -0.10
N LEU A 102 -0.03 -8.67 0.45
CA LEU A 102 -0.49 -10.06 0.34
C LEU A 102 -1.82 -10.25 1.07
N LEU A 103 -1.94 -9.71 2.29
CA LEU A 103 -3.17 -9.75 3.07
C LEU A 103 -4.30 -9.00 2.35
N THR A 104 -4.05 -7.77 1.90
CA THR A 104 -5.04 -6.98 1.16
C THR A 104 -5.55 -7.70 -0.09
N LEU A 105 -4.66 -8.35 -0.83
CA LEU A 105 -5.06 -9.15 -2.00
C LEU A 105 -5.79 -10.44 -1.61
N SER A 106 -5.46 -11.06 -0.47
CA SER A 106 -6.15 -12.26 0.02
C SER A 106 -7.58 -11.97 0.47
N GLU A 107 -7.86 -10.76 0.91
CA GLU A 107 -9.16 -10.28 1.37
C GLU A 107 -9.92 -9.46 0.31
N TYR A 108 -9.34 -9.30 -0.91
CA TYR A 108 -9.95 -8.50 -1.98
C TYR A 108 -11.36 -8.99 -2.30
N ARG A 109 -12.37 -8.11 -2.17
CA ARG A 109 -13.79 -8.47 -2.36
C ARG A 109 -14.09 -8.78 -3.81
N LEU A 110 -14.70 -9.93 -4.07
CA LEU A 110 -15.13 -10.41 -5.39
C LEU A 110 -16.65 -10.50 -5.41
N LYS A 111 -17.34 -9.47 -5.92
CA LYS A 111 -18.80 -9.45 -6.02
C LYS A 111 -19.29 -9.87 -7.41
N ASN A 112 -18.52 -9.60 -8.44
CA ASN A 112 -18.88 -9.78 -9.84
C ASN A 112 -17.65 -9.99 -10.73
N GLU A 113 -17.85 -10.21 -12.02
CA GLU A 113 -16.78 -10.44 -12.99
C GLU A 113 -15.82 -9.24 -13.15
N LYS A 114 -16.30 -7.99 -12.96
CA LYS A 114 -15.49 -6.79 -13.03
C LYS A 114 -14.43 -6.79 -11.90
N ASP A 115 -14.84 -7.17 -10.68
CA ASP A 115 -13.92 -7.29 -9.55
C ASP A 115 -12.86 -8.36 -9.79
N ILE A 116 -13.23 -9.50 -10.39
CA ILE A 116 -12.29 -10.56 -10.76
C ILE A 116 -11.26 -10.04 -11.76
N LYS A 117 -11.69 -9.28 -12.78
CA LYS A 117 -10.79 -8.68 -13.77
C LYS A 117 -9.85 -7.67 -13.12
N SER A 118 -10.36 -6.81 -12.24
CA SER A 118 -9.56 -5.84 -11.48
C SER A 118 -8.54 -6.53 -10.56
N TYR A 119 -8.95 -7.58 -9.86
CA TYR A 119 -8.04 -8.39 -9.05
C TYR A 119 -6.89 -9.01 -9.88
N PHE A 120 -7.18 -9.54 -11.07
CA PHE A 120 -6.15 -10.07 -11.95
C PHE A 120 -5.19 -8.98 -12.46
N ARG A 121 -5.68 -7.77 -12.72
CA ARG A 121 -4.81 -6.62 -13.04
C ARG A 121 -3.87 -6.29 -11.88
N LEU A 122 -4.38 -6.33 -10.63
CA LEU A 122 -3.54 -6.13 -9.45
C LEU A 122 -2.44 -7.18 -9.35
N LEU A 123 -2.73 -8.48 -9.53
CA LEU A 123 -1.70 -9.52 -9.54
C LEU A 123 -0.63 -9.28 -10.61
N GLN A 124 -1.03 -8.82 -11.80
CA GLN A 124 -0.12 -8.51 -12.90
C GLN A 124 0.75 -7.27 -12.65
N GLY A 125 0.22 -6.28 -11.92
CA GLY A 125 0.91 -5.02 -11.61
C GLY A 125 1.84 -5.09 -10.39
N LEU A 126 1.92 -6.22 -9.69
CA LEU A 126 2.66 -6.33 -8.43
C LEU A 126 4.17 -6.09 -8.60
N ASP A 127 4.76 -6.50 -9.73
CA ASP A 127 6.18 -6.22 -10.03
C ASP A 127 6.46 -4.71 -10.08
N GLY A 128 5.60 -3.95 -10.73
CA GLY A 128 5.72 -2.48 -10.78
C GLY A 128 5.64 -1.85 -9.40
N TYR A 129 4.72 -2.35 -8.56
CA TYR A 129 4.62 -1.90 -7.17
C TYR A 129 5.88 -2.20 -6.37
N PHE A 130 6.38 -3.42 -6.43
CA PHE A 130 7.62 -3.79 -5.72
C PHE A 130 8.85 -3.07 -6.24
N ASN A 131 8.91 -2.74 -7.53
CA ASN A 131 9.96 -1.86 -8.05
C ASN A 131 9.94 -0.50 -7.36
N SER A 132 8.76 0.08 -7.09
CA SER A 132 8.68 1.35 -6.35
C SER A 132 9.18 1.22 -4.90
N LEU A 133 8.89 0.11 -4.22
CA LEU A 133 9.42 -0.16 -2.87
C LEU A 133 10.95 -0.33 -2.88
N ILE A 134 11.49 -1.00 -3.90
CA ILE A 134 12.94 -1.15 -4.09
C ILE A 134 13.62 0.21 -4.27
N GLN A 135 13.06 1.08 -5.12
CA GLN A 135 13.62 2.42 -5.34
C GLN A 135 13.54 3.27 -4.06
N TYR A 136 12.41 3.24 -3.36
CA TYR A 136 12.26 3.91 -2.08
C TYR A 136 13.30 3.44 -1.07
N SER A 137 13.52 2.12 -0.96
CA SER A 137 14.53 1.53 -0.07
C SER A 137 15.96 1.97 -0.44
N LYS A 138 16.28 2.06 -1.73
CA LYS A 138 17.57 2.59 -2.20
C LYS A 138 17.76 4.06 -1.81
N GLU A 139 16.71 4.86 -1.90
CA GLU A 139 16.75 6.26 -1.46
C GLU A 139 16.89 6.37 0.07
N GLN A 140 16.28 5.46 0.85
CA GLN A 140 16.52 5.36 2.29
C GLN A 140 17.97 5.03 2.62
N VAL A 141 18.60 4.12 1.87
CA VAL A 141 20.04 3.82 2.04
C VAL A 141 20.90 5.06 1.82
N LYS A 142 20.72 5.79 0.73
CA LYS A 142 21.46 7.03 0.43
C LYS A 142 21.33 8.08 1.52
N ARG A 143 20.24 8.08 2.27
CA ARG A 143 19.93 9.05 3.35
C ARG A 143 20.22 8.52 4.74
N ASN A 144 20.80 7.32 4.87
CA ASN A 144 21.00 6.62 6.14
C ASN A 144 19.71 6.42 6.96
N LEU A 145 18.57 6.23 6.26
CA LEU A 145 17.25 6.01 6.84
C LEU A 145 16.75 4.56 6.67
N PHE A 146 17.59 3.69 6.09
CA PHE A 146 17.20 2.31 5.83
C PHE A 146 17.09 1.50 7.13
N ILE A 147 16.20 0.51 7.13
CA ILE A 147 15.95 -0.36 8.29
C ILE A 147 17.21 -1.11 8.70
N SER A 148 17.35 -1.44 10.01
CA SER A 148 18.48 -2.22 10.50
C SER A 148 18.58 -3.60 9.84
N ASP A 149 19.78 -4.14 9.76
CA ASP A 149 20.02 -5.48 9.21
C ASP A 149 19.25 -6.58 9.96
N GLN A 150 18.99 -6.39 11.26
CA GLN A 150 18.15 -7.31 12.04
C GLN A 150 16.69 -7.27 11.54
N SER A 151 16.15 -6.07 11.30
CA SER A 151 14.80 -5.90 10.73
C SER A 151 14.73 -6.45 9.30
N LEU A 152 15.76 -6.17 8.49
CA LEU A 152 15.87 -6.67 7.12
C LEU A 152 15.89 -8.20 7.06
N ARG A 153 16.65 -8.87 7.94
CA ARG A 153 16.62 -10.35 8.02
C ARG A 153 15.21 -10.88 8.22
N GLY A 154 14.43 -10.27 9.10
CA GLY A 154 13.05 -10.70 9.32
C GLY A 154 12.13 -10.46 8.12
N VAL A 155 12.29 -9.34 7.41
CA VAL A 155 11.58 -9.07 6.16
C VAL A 155 11.93 -10.11 5.09
N LEU A 156 13.22 -10.43 4.91
CA LEU A 156 13.69 -11.44 3.97
C LEU A 156 13.14 -12.83 4.29
N GLN A 157 13.09 -13.23 5.56
CA GLN A 157 12.49 -14.49 5.98
C GLN A 157 11.00 -14.57 5.62
N GLN A 158 10.24 -13.49 5.80
CA GLN A 158 8.83 -13.43 5.41
C GLN A 158 8.65 -13.57 3.90
N ILE A 159 9.43 -12.84 3.11
CA ILE A 159 9.39 -12.92 1.65
C ILE A 159 9.74 -14.34 1.19
N GLN A 160 10.78 -14.94 1.76
CA GLN A 160 11.17 -16.31 1.45
C GLN A 160 10.07 -17.32 1.78
N SER A 161 9.32 -17.11 2.87
CA SER A 161 8.18 -17.94 3.23
C SER A 161 7.05 -17.87 2.18
N VAL A 162 6.81 -16.69 1.60
CA VAL A 162 5.83 -16.54 0.49
C VAL A 162 6.29 -17.29 -0.75
N ILE A 163 7.57 -17.19 -1.11
CA ILE A 163 8.17 -17.87 -2.28
C ILE A 163 8.09 -19.38 -2.12
N LYS A 164 8.50 -19.92 -0.96
CA LYS A 164 8.49 -21.38 -0.67
C LYS A 164 7.10 -22.00 -0.69
N ARG A 165 6.06 -21.25 -0.27
CA ARG A 165 4.66 -21.70 -0.24
C ARG A 165 3.96 -21.65 -1.60
N ASN A 166 4.69 -21.64 -2.71
CA ASN A 166 4.14 -21.50 -4.07
C ASN A 166 2.94 -22.43 -4.35
N LYS A 167 3.01 -23.71 -3.94
CA LYS A 167 1.89 -24.68 -4.14
C LYS A 167 0.68 -24.39 -3.24
N ASN A 168 0.90 -23.90 -2.02
CA ASN A 168 -0.12 -23.58 -1.00
C ASN A 168 -0.19 -22.07 -0.74
N ASN A 169 -0.10 -21.27 -1.80
CA ASN A 169 -0.11 -19.82 -1.68
C ASN A 169 -1.49 -19.33 -1.22
N ILE A 170 -1.50 -18.42 -0.23
CA ILE A 170 -2.72 -17.84 0.35
C ILE A 170 -3.63 -17.22 -0.72
N LEU A 171 -3.06 -16.57 -1.75
CA LEU A 171 -3.85 -15.96 -2.83
C LEU A 171 -4.56 -17.00 -3.71
N VAL A 172 -4.05 -18.22 -3.76
CA VAL A 172 -4.75 -19.33 -4.47
C VAL A 172 -5.86 -19.87 -3.58
N ALA A 173 -5.57 -20.15 -2.32
CA ALA A 173 -6.54 -20.73 -1.39
C ALA A 173 -7.74 -19.79 -1.17
N THR A 174 -7.49 -18.52 -0.78
CA THR A 174 -8.54 -17.54 -0.51
C THR A 174 -9.32 -17.14 -1.75
N PHE A 175 -8.69 -17.11 -2.94
CA PHE A 175 -9.41 -16.86 -4.19
C PHE A 175 -10.39 -17.99 -4.49
N ASN A 176 -9.98 -19.25 -4.31
CA ASN A 176 -10.87 -20.41 -4.54
C ASN A 176 -12.08 -20.38 -3.60
N LEU A 177 -11.90 -20.05 -2.31
CA LEU A 177 -12.99 -19.87 -1.35
C LEU A 177 -13.98 -18.78 -1.81
N ARG A 178 -13.47 -17.59 -2.10
CA ARG A 178 -14.31 -16.47 -2.58
C ARG A 178 -15.03 -16.78 -3.90
N MET A 179 -14.38 -17.53 -4.80
CA MET A 179 -15.02 -17.97 -6.05
C MET A 179 -16.14 -18.98 -5.83
N ALA A 180 -16.08 -19.81 -4.79
CA ALA A 180 -17.21 -20.71 -4.46
C ALA A 180 -18.46 -19.93 -4.09
N GLU A 181 -18.31 -18.83 -3.33
CA GLU A 181 -19.41 -18.02 -2.80
C GLU A 181 -20.03 -17.05 -3.82
N ILE A 182 -19.32 -16.65 -4.86
CA ILE A 182 -19.79 -15.63 -5.82
C ILE A 182 -20.98 -16.14 -6.61
N LYS A 183 -22.06 -15.32 -6.67
CA LYS A 183 -23.28 -15.60 -7.43
C LYS A 183 -23.16 -15.09 -8.88
N GLY A 184 -23.98 -15.64 -9.80
CA GLY A 184 -24.04 -15.17 -11.19
C GLY A 184 -22.88 -15.61 -12.09
N ILE A 185 -22.00 -16.49 -11.61
CA ILE A 185 -20.91 -17.08 -12.41
C ILE A 185 -21.07 -18.61 -12.41
N ASN A 186 -21.12 -19.22 -13.59
CA ASN A 186 -21.32 -20.67 -13.71
C ASN A 186 -20.05 -21.46 -13.30
N ALA A 187 -20.22 -22.78 -13.04
CA ALA A 187 -19.16 -23.64 -12.55
C ALA A 187 -17.94 -23.71 -13.49
N SER A 188 -18.16 -23.73 -14.80
CA SER A 188 -17.09 -23.77 -15.81
C SER A 188 -16.26 -22.47 -15.78
N GLN A 189 -16.92 -21.33 -15.69
CA GLN A 189 -16.26 -20.03 -15.56
C GLN A 189 -15.48 -19.92 -14.24
N LYS A 190 -16.07 -20.34 -13.11
CA LYS A 190 -15.37 -20.41 -11.82
C LYS A 190 -14.08 -21.22 -11.91
N LYS A 191 -14.14 -22.43 -12.49
CA LYS A 191 -12.98 -23.30 -12.71
C LYS A 191 -11.92 -22.62 -13.59
N ARG A 192 -12.34 -21.90 -14.65
CA ARG A 192 -11.43 -21.13 -15.51
C ARG A 192 -10.72 -20.01 -14.74
N TYR A 193 -11.46 -19.24 -13.92
CA TYR A 193 -10.88 -18.16 -13.11
C TYR A 193 -9.92 -18.67 -12.04
N CYS A 194 -10.25 -19.79 -11.37
CA CYS A 194 -9.33 -20.42 -10.41
C CYS A 194 -8.02 -20.86 -11.07
N ARG A 195 -8.08 -21.48 -12.25
CA ARG A 195 -6.89 -21.84 -13.04
C ARG A 195 -6.09 -20.59 -13.44
N LYS A 196 -6.75 -19.52 -13.90
CA LYS A 196 -6.08 -18.26 -14.26
C LYS A 196 -5.42 -17.61 -13.04
N ASN A 197 -6.08 -17.59 -11.88
CA ASN A 197 -5.49 -17.10 -10.64
C ASN A 197 -4.22 -17.87 -10.29
N LYS A 198 -4.27 -19.20 -10.23
CA LYS A 198 -3.11 -20.05 -9.95
C LYS A 198 -1.95 -19.78 -10.91
N LYS A 199 -2.24 -19.60 -12.21
CA LYS A 199 -1.23 -19.25 -13.22
C LYS A 199 -0.62 -17.88 -12.91
N LEU A 200 -1.42 -16.82 -12.62
CA LEU A 200 -0.93 -15.48 -12.32
C LEU A 200 -0.09 -15.44 -11.04
N VAL A 201 -0.52 -16.15 -10.00
CA VAL A 201 0.28 -16.26 -8.78
C VAL A 201 1.66 -16.83 -9.09
N ARG A 202 1.72 -17.94 -9.83
CA ARG A 202 2.99 -18.59 -10.18
C ARG A 202 3.87 -17.75 -11.10
N THR A 203 3.28 -17.05 -12.10
CA THR A 203 4.05 -16.39 -13.18
C THR A 203 4.24 -14.89 -12.99
N LYS A 204 3.55 -14.28 -12.04
CA LYS A 204 3.63 -12.83 -11.77
C LYS A 204 3.94 -12.52 -10.31
N VAL A 205 3.18 -13.11 -9.38
CA VAL A 205 3.34 -12.82 -7.95
C VAL A 205 4.65 -13.39 -7.41
N ILE A 206 4.90 -14.68 -7.59
CA ILE A 206 6.13 -15.31 -7.08
C ILE A 206 7.39 -14.67 -7.67
N PRO A 207 7.52 -14.46 -9.00
CA PRO A 207 8.68 -13.76 -9.56
C PRO A 207 8.86 -12.34 -9.05
N ALA A 208 7.76 -11.61 -8.78
CA ALA A 208 7.85 -10.28 -8.18
C ALA A 208 8.45 -10.34 -6.76
N TYR A 209 8.05 -11.32 -5.94
CA TYR A 209 8.63 -11.55 -4.62
C TYR A 209 10.10 -11.99 -4.69
N GLU A 210 10.47 -12.85 -5.64
CA GLU A 210 11.86 -13.27 -5.86
C GLU A 210 12.74 -12.06 -6.21
N LYS A 211 12.27 -11.18 -7.08
CA LYS A 211 12.94 -9.93 -7.43
C LYS A 211 13.09 -9.00 -6.23
N LEU A 212 12.00 -8.80 -5.45
CA LEU A 212 12.04 -8.00 -4.23
C LEU A 212 13.07 -8.57 -3.24
N TYR A 213 13.07 -9.90 -3.04
CA TYR A 213 14.02 -10.60 -2.18
C TYR A 213 15.46 -10.31 -2.58
N SER A 214 15.81 -10.54 -3.85
CA SER A 214 17.16 -10.37 -4.37
C SER A 214 17.66 -8.92 -4.20
N HIS A 215 16.82 -7.94 -4.50
CA HIS A 215 17.19 -6.53 -4.35
C HIS A 215 17.36 -6.12 -2.88
N LEU A 216 16.46 -6.57 -1.99
CA LEU A 216 16.58 -6.27 -0.56
C LEU A 216 17.78 -6.98 0.08
N GLN A 217 18.10 -8.19 -0.37
CA GLN A 217 19.30 -8.91 0.10
C GLN A 217 20.58 -8.18 -0.30
N ALA A 218 20.63 -7.57 -1.48
CA ALA A 218 21.75 -6.74 -1.91
C ALA A 218 21.94 -5.45 -1.08
N LEU A 219 20.89 -5.01 -0.35
CA LEU A 219 20.97 -3.87 0.56
C LEU A 219 21.44 -4.24 1.97
N LYS A 220 21.72 -5.51 2.25
CA LYS A 220 22.27 -5.95 3.54
C LYS A 220 23.62 -5.25 3.81
N GLY A 221 23.84 -4.87 5.07
CA GLY A 221 25.02 -4.10 5.47
C GLY A 221 24.81 -2.57 5.46
N ASN A 222 23.74 -2.08 4.83
CA ASN A 222 23.43 -0.65 4.81
C ASN A 222 22.52 -0.20 5.97
N GLY A 223 22.04 -1.12 6.78
CA GLY A 223 21.20 -0.83 7.94
C GLY A 223 22.04 -0.45 9.16
N GLN A 224 22.67 0.72 9.14
CA GLN A 224 23.63 1.15 10.17
C GLN A 224 22.98 1.49 11.51
N ASN A 225 21.73 1.93 11.51
CA ASN A 225 21.02 2.29 12.73
C ASN A 225 20.40 1.06 13.42
N LYS A 226 21.04 0.59 14.48
CA LYS A 226 20.55 -0.53 15.33
C LYS A 226 19.59 -0.07 16.43
N ASN A 227 19.55 1.21 16.75
CA ASN A 227 18.93 1.77 17.95
C ASN A 227 17.56 2.45 17.69
N GLY A 228 17.07 2.42 16.46
CA GLY A 228 15.74 2.89 16.10
C GLY A 228 15.65 4.35 15.67
N LEU A 229 14.43 4.85 15.59
CA LEU A 229 14.08 6.13 14.98
C LEU A 229 14.79 7.34 15.60
N TYR A 230 14.96 7.32 16.92
CA TYR A 230 15.61 8.41 17.67
C TYR A 230 17.00 8.79 17.15
N TYR A 231 17.75 7.81 16.63
CA TYR A 231 19.12 7.99 16.17
C TYR A 231 19.26 8.35 14.70
N TYR A 232 18.14 8.45 13.96
CA TYR A 232 18.18 9.05 12.63
C TYR A 232 18.36 10.57 12.73
N LYS A 233 19.02 11.17 11.75
CA LYS A 233 19.04 12.62 11.62
C LYS A 233 17.57 13.13 11.66
N ASN A 234 17.27 14.11 12.51
CA ASN A 234 15.89 14.61 12.76
C ASN A 234 14.89 13.52 13.20
N GLY A 235 15.36 12.40 13.75
CA GLY A 235 14.50 11.29 14.14
C GLY A 235 13.55 11.63 15.30
N LYS A 236 14.00 12.47 16.24
CA LYS A 236 13.17 13.00 17.35
C LYS A 236 12.03 13.87 16.84
N GLU A 237 12.34 14.78 15.92
CA GLU A 237 11.38 15.70 15.32
C GLU A 237 10.35 14.95 14.49
N TYR A 238 10.80 13.96 13.71
CA TYR A 238 9.89 13.07 12.98
C TYR A 238 9.01 12.28 13.94
N TYR A 239 9.55 11.72 15.03
CA TYR A 239 8.75 11.01 16.02
C TYR A 239 7.69 11.91 16.66
N LYS A 240 8.04 13.15 17.03
CA LYS A 240 7.08 14.14 17.53
C LYS A 240 5.97 14.40 16.52
N ALA A 241 6.30 14.55 15.23
CA ALA A 241 5.30 14.74 14.17
C ALA A 241 4.42 13.49 13.96
N LEU A 242 4.95 12.27 14.25
CA LEU A 242 4.22 11.02 14.09
C LEU A 242 3.19 10.79 15.21
N VAL A 243 3.48 11.26 16.43
CA VAL A 243 2.63 11.02 17.63
C VAL A 243 1.76 12.21 18.00
N ALA A 244 1.98 13.38 17.40
CA ALA A 244 1.15 14.57 17.58
C ALA A 244 -0.23 14.38 16.94
#